data_b86162a542579eac93d21b43ab5f0c6a
#
_entry.id   b86162a542579eac93d21b43ab5f0c6a
#
_cell.length_a   1.000
_cell.length_b   1.000
_cell.length_c   1.000
_cell.angle_alpha   90.00
_cell.angle_beta   90.00
_cell.angle_gamma   90.00
#
_symmetry.space_group_name_H-M   'P 1'
#
loop_
_entity.id
_entity.type
_entity.pdbx_description
1 polymer ?
#
loop_
_entity_poly.entity_id
_entity_poly.type
_entity_poly.pdbx_seq_one_letter_code
_entity_poly.pdbx_strand_id
1 'polypeptide(L)'
;MRRELSLEDIESLAVGAWILGTGGGGNPYLPLLNMRALYKEGHRAELMDPADLADDDLVGMAGGMGAPLVGQERLTDGRALSRAVELMERHLGRPFTALMSVEIGGGNGVRPLMAAALLKRPVVDADPMGRAYPEAQMSSFSIHGVEPGSLAAVDVRGLESIVHSVPSWKWAERIARKICIEYGSTATICKGRTGAQVKKWGIHGTTTKAMTIGQAVREAQRRHEDPVAALLAAEPGKLLHKGKVVDVARRTTDGYLRGVVGFEGMDNFRGQSLTINFQNEWILALCDGEPIAMSPDLICVLDSVSGEAVGSETIRYGQRVTVIALPSPAVYLTPGVSSMSG
;
A
#
# COMPACT_ATOMS: atom_id res chain seq x y z
N MET A 1 -1.03 22.27 -8.33
CA MET A 1 -0.64 22.13 -9.77
C MET A 1 -0.80 20.70 -10.22
N ARG A 2 -1.39 20.43 -11.39
CA ARG A 2 -1.48 19.07 -11.95
C ARG A 2 -0.22 18.76 -12.77
N ARG A 3 0.30 17.56 -12.64
CA ARG A 3 1.47 17.08 -13.38
C ARG A 3 1.15 15.73 -14.05
N GLU A 4 1.35 15.63 -15.36
CA GLU A 4 1.32 14.33 -16.03
C GLU A 4 2.51 13.49 -15.57
N LEU A 5 2.25 12.22 -15.27
CA LEU A 5 3.28 11.28 -14.89
C LEU A 5 3.84 10.58 -16.13
N SER A 6 5.15 10.51 -16.22
CA SER A 6 5.82 9.70 -17.24
C SER A 6 5.73 8.20 -16.89
N LEU A 7 6.00 7.35 -17.86
CA LEU A 7 6.09 5.91 -17.57
C LEU A 7 7.22 5.60 -16.58
N GLU A 8 8.32 6.35 -16.63
CA GLU A 8 9.43 6.22 -15.69
C GLU A 8 9.04 6.62 -14.26
N ASP A 9 8.21 7.66 -14.10
CA ASP A 9 7.61 8.01 -12.79
C ASP A 9 6.81 6.84 -12.23
N ILE A 10 5.98 6.18 -13.06
CA ILE A 10 5.14 5.05 -12.65
C ILE A 10 5.97 3.82 -12.30
N GLU A 11 7.04 3.56 -13.05
CA GLU A 11 7.99 2.50 -12.74
C GLU A 11 8.70 2.76 -11.40
N SER A 12 9.09 4.00 -11.14
CA SER A 12 9.69 4.40 -9.87
C SER A 12 8.66 4.31 -8.74
N LEU A 13 7.43 4.78 -8.98
CA LEU A 13 6.32 4.62 -8.03
C LEU A 13 6.11 3.15 -7.64
N ALA A 14 6.09 2.25 -8.62
CA ALA A 14 5.86 0.82 -8.35
C ALA A 14 6.93 0.23 -7.41
N VAL A 15 8.22 0.57 -7.63
CA VAL A 15 9.31 0.13 -6.77
C VAL A 15 9.17 0.72 -5.35
N GLY A 16 8.98 2.03 -5.23
CA GLY A 16 8.88 2.66 -3.92
C GLY A 16 7.60 2.28 -3.16
N ALA A 17 6.47 2.17 -3.86
CA ALA A 17 5.22 1.69 -3.26
C ALA A 17 5.37 0.26 -2.73
N TRP A 18 6.13 -0.60 -3.42
CA TRP A 18 6.40 -1.96 -2.95
C TRP A 18 7.23 -1.97 -1.65
N ILE A 19 8.19 -1.04 -1.53
CA ILE A 19 8.96 -0.83 -0.29
C ILE A 19 8.05 -0.32 0.83
N LEU A 20 7.24 0.72 0.57
CA LEU A 20 6.27 1.26 1.52
C LEU A 20 5.12 0.28 1.83
N GLY A 21 4.97 -0.78 1.05
CA GLY A 21 4.06 -1.89 1.30
C GLY A 21 4.41 -2.69 2.55
N THR A 22 5.65 -2.61 3.03
CA THR A 22 6.08 -3.30 4.26
C THR A 22 5.67 -4.77 4.30
N GLY A 23 5.76 -5.43 3.14
CA GLY A 23 5.37 -6.84 2.97
C GLY A 23 3.93 -7.08 2.54
N GLY A 24 3.06 -6.06 2.53
CA GLY A 24 1.65 -6.15 2.14
C GLY A 24 1.26 -5.17 1.02
N GLY A 25 -0.04 -4.85 0.92
CA GLY A 25 -0.59 -4.00 -0.14
C GLY A 25 -0.62 -4.64 -1.53
N GLY A 26 -0.12 -5.87 -1.68
CA GLY A 26 -0.03 -6.66 -2.92
C GLY A 26 1.12 -6.24 -3.84
N ASN A 27 1.60 -7.19 -4.64
CA ASN A 27 2.70 -6.94 -5.58
C ASN A 27 2.28 -5.92 -6.66
N PRO A 28 3.04 -4.84 -6.89
CA PRO A 28 2.72 -3.80 -7.89
C PRO A 28 3.01 -4.22 -9.35
N TYR A 29 3.57 -5.40 -9.59
CA TYR A 29 3.98 -5.84 -10.93
C TYR A 29 2.82 -5.86 -11.93
N LEU A 30 1.69 -6.49 -11.59
CA LEU A 30 0.53 -6.52 -12.48
C LEU A 30 -0.09 -5.13 -12.71
N PRO A 31 -0.32 -4.29 -11.67
CA PRO A 31 -0.71 -2.90 -11.87
C PRO A 31 0.24 -2.13 -12.79
N LEU A 32 1.55 -2.31 -12.65
CA LEU A 32 2.55 -1.67 -13.53
C LEU A 32 2.42 -2.15 -14.98
N LEU A 33 2.24 -3.45 -15.24
CA LEU A 33 2.01 -3.96 -16.59
C LEU A 33 0.74 -3.37 -17.22
N ASN A 34 -0.33 -3.27 -16.46
CA ASN A 34 -1.57 -2.64 -16.91
C ASN A 34 -1.36 -1.15 -17.23
N MET A 35 -0.60 -0.41 -16.40
CA MET A 35 -0.26 0.99 -16.69
C MET A 35 0.54 1.12 -17.98
N ARG A 36 1.52 0.23 -18.22
CA ARG A 36 2.27 0.20 -19.50
C ARG A 36 1.36 -0.03 -20.71
N ALA A 37 0.36 -0.91 -20.58
CA ALA A 37 -0.62 -1.14 -21.63
C ALA A 37 -1.49 0.10 -21.88
N LEU A 38 -2.03 0.72 -20.83
CA LEU A 38 -2.81 1.95 -20.93
C LEU A 38 -2.03 3.11 -21.57
N TYR A 39 -0.73 3.24 -21.26
CA TYR A 39 0.13 4.27 -21.87
C TYR A 39 0.36 4.01 -23.35
N LYS A 40 0.47 2.74 -23.79
CA LYS A 40 0.52 2.37 -25.21
C LYS A 40 -0.78 2.69 -25.94
N GLU A 41 -1.91 2.58 -25.26
CA GLU A 41 -3.25 2.94 -25.76
C GLU A 41 -3.51 4.47 -25.74
N GLY A 42 -2.57 5.27 -25.26
CA GLY A 42 -2.67 6.73 -25.25
C GLY A 42 -3.29 7.32 -23.99
N HIS A 43 -3.64 6.49 -22.99
CA HIS A 43 -4.07 6.99 -21.69
C HIS A 43 -2.90 7.62 -20.92
N ARG A 44 -3.20 8.58 -20.05
CA ARG A 44 -2.22 9.26 -19.18
C ARG A 44 -2.77 9.38 -17.77
N ALA A 45 -1.88 9.33 -16.79
CA ALA A 45 -2.20 9.60 -15.40
C ALA A 45 -1.63 10.96 -15.00
N GLU A 46 -2.38 11.72 -14.23
CA GLU A 46 -1.98 13.03 -13.67
C GLU A 46 -1.95 12.94 -12.15
N LEU A 47 -0.94 13.58 -11.56
CA LEU A 47 -0.82 13.79 -10.11
C LEU A 47 -1.27 15.20 -9.77
N MET A 48 -2.05 15.34 -8.70
CA MET A 48 -2.61 16.61 -8.22
C MET A 48 -2.14 16.89 -6.79
N ASP A 49 -1.70 18.11 -6.52
CA ASP A 49 -1.40 18.53 -5.16
C ASP A 49 -2.70 18.58 -4.32
N PRO A 50 -2.74 18.00 -3.10
CA PRO A 50 -3.89 18.12 -2.20
C PRO A 50 -4.35 19.56 -1.96
N ALA A 51 -3.45 20.54 -1.98
CA ALA A 51 -3.78 21.96 -1.82
C ALA A 51 -4.67 22.53 -2.94
N ASP A 52 -4.66 21.91 -4.12
CA ASP A 52 -5.50 22.35 -5.25
C ASP A 52 -6.97 21.87 -5.15
N LEU A 53 -7.31 21.04 -4.17
CA LEU A 53 -8.69 20.62 -3.93
C LEU A 53 -9.53 21.77 -3.36
N ALA A 54 -10.74 21.97 -3.88
CA ALA A 54 -11.76 22.74 -3.18
C ALA A 54 -12.28 21.95 -1.97
N ASP A 55 -12.80 22.62 -0.94
CA ASP A 55 -13.27 21.96 0.28
C ASP A 55 -14.44 21.01 0.02
N ASP A 56 -15.30 21.34 -0.92
CA ASP A 56 -16.48 20.59 -1.34
C ASP A 56 -16.22 19.61 -2.50
N ASP A 57 -15.00 19.57 -3.03
CA ASP A 57 -14.60 18.54 -3.99
C ASP A 57 -14.85 17.14 -3.39
N LEU A 58 -15.25 16.21 -4.24
CA LEU A 58 -15.40 14.82 -3.85
C LEU A 58 -14.21 14.02 -4.39
N VAL A 59 -13.50 13.34 -3.49
CA VAL A 59 -12.32 12.52 -3.79
C VAL A 59 -12.65 11.04 -3.59
N GLY A 60 -12.46 10.23 -4.62
CA GLY A 60 -12.64 8.78 -4.57
C GLY A 60 -11.41 8.08 -4.00
N MET A 61 -11.48 7.60 -2.77
CA MET A 61 -10.43 6.79 -2.15
C MET A 61 -10.57 5.33 -2.62
N ALA A 62 -9.70 4.90 -3.52
CA ALA A 62 -9.86 3.66 -4.28
C ALA A 62 -8.63 2.74 -4.17
N GLY A 63 -8.87 1.43 -4.17
CA GLY A 63 -7.81 0.42 -4.11
C GLY A 63 -8.32 -1.01 -4.11
N GLY A 64 -7.44 -1.96 -3.82
CA GLY A 64 -7.76 -3.37 -3.65
C GLY A 64 -7.87 -3.75 -2.17
N MET A 65 -8.67 -4.76 -1.91
CA MET A 65 -8.80 -5.43 -0.61
C MET A 65 -8.71 -6.94 -0.82
N GLY A 66 -8.03 -7.64 0.08
CA GLY A 66 -7.98 -9.11 0.03
C GLY A 66 -6.70 -9.68 0.60
N ALA A 67 -6.52 -11.01 0.40
CA ALA A 67 -5.28 -11.69 0.73
C ALA A 67 -4.29 -11.55 -0.44
N PRO A 68 -3.06 -11.04 -0.22
CA PRO A 68 -2.10 -10.81 -1.31
C PRO A 68 -1.78 -12.05 -2.13
N LEU A 69 -1.74 -13.23 -1.50
CA LEU A 69 -1.47 -14.51 -2.14
C LEU A 69 -2.51 -14.85 -3.22
N VAL A 70 -3.79 -14.54 -3.00
CA VAL A 70 -4.88 -14.78 -3.97
C VAL A 70 -4.72 -13.93 -5.23
N GLY A 71 -4.15 -12.73 -5.10
CA GLY A 71 -3.85 -11.85 -6.24
C GLY A 71 -2.85 -12.45 -7.25
N GLN A 72 -2.07 -13.46 -6.86
CA GLN A 72 -1.16 -14.17 -7.76
C GLN A 72 -1.90 -15.18 -8.66
N GLU A 73 -3.04 -15.71 -8.23
CA GLU A 73 -3.83 -16.69 -8.98
C GLU A 73 -4.94 -16.04 -9.80
N ARG A 74 -5.31 -14.80 -9.48
CA ARG A 74 -6.36 -14.04 -10.14
C ARG A 74 -5.81 -12.83 -10.86
N LEU A 75 -5.86 -12.85 -12.19
CA LEU A 75 -5.59 -11.66 -12.98
C LEU A 75 -6.69 -10.62 -12.70
N THR A 76 -6.27 -9.46 -12.20
CA THR A 76 -7.17 -8.33 -12.00
C THR A 76 -7.34 -7.59 -13.32
N ASP A 77 -8.58 -7.44 -13.77
CA ASP A 77 -8.94 -6.51 -14.83
C ASP A 77 -8.73 -5.08 -14.33
N GLY A 78 -7.94 -4.27 -15.06
CA GLY A 78 -7.73 -2.85 -14.74
C GLY A 78 -9.01 -2.03 -14.66
N ARG A 79 -10.10 -2.50 -15.26
CA ARG A 79 -11.42 -1.86 -15.25
C ARG A 79 -12.22 -2.14 -13.98
N ALA A 80 -11.88 -3.15 -13.19
CA ALA A 80 -12.63 -3.48 -11.98
C ALA A 80 -12.62 -2.32 -10.97
N LEU A 81 -11.49 -1.60 -10.85
CA LEU A 81 -11.40 -0.44 -9.98
C LEU A 81 -12.20 0.75 -10.51
N SER A 82 -12.21 0.98 -11.82
CA SER A 82 -13.07 2.02 -12.42
C SER A 82 -14.55 1.74 -12.15
N ARG A 83 -14.99 0.47 -12.25
CA ARG A 83 -16.37 0.08 -11.88
C ARG A 83 -16.70 0.37 -10.42
N ALA A 84 -15.77 0.14 -9.49
CA ALA A 84 -15.98 0.47 -8.07
C ALA A 84 -16.11 1.98 -7.84
N VAL A 85 -15.32 2.79 -8.56
CA VAL A 85 -15.41 4.26 -8.56
C VAL A 85 -16.78 4.70 -9.09
N GLU A 86 -17.18 4.24 -10.27
CA GLU A 86 -18.46 4.58 -10.90
C GLU A 86 -19.66 4.12 -10.07
N LEU A 87 -19.57 2.94 -9.41
CA LEU A 87 -20.61 2.45 -8.50
C LEU A 87 -20.77 3.41 -7.31
N MET A 88 -19.67 3.88 -6.73
CA MET A 88 -19.71 4.83 -5.63
C MET A 88 -20.26 6.20 -6.07
N GLU A 89 -19.91 6.69 -7.26
CA GLU A 89 -20.45 7.92 -7.83
C GLU A 89 -21.96 7.84 -8.02
N ARG A 90 -22.46 6.73 -8.57
CA ARG A 90 -23.90 6.48 -8.69
C ARG A 90 -24.60 6.49 -7.34
N HIS A 91 -23.97 5.89 -6.31
CA HIS A 91 -24.50 5.86 -4.95
C HIS A 91 -24.54 7.24 -4.28
N LEU A 92 -23.49 8.06 -4.49
CA LEU A 92 -23.39 9.40 -3.92
C LEU A 92 -24.15 10.46 -4.73
N GLY A 93 -24.59 10.14 -5.96
CA GLY A 93 -25.25 11.08 -6.87
C GLY A 93 -24.35 12.19 -7.39
N ARG A 94 -23.02 12.06 -7.25
CA ARG A 94 -22.02 13.06 -7.66
C ARG A 94 -20.77 12.38 -8.20
N PRO A 95 -20.13 12.94 -9.25
CA PRO A 95 -18.83 12.47 -9.73
C PRO A 95 -17.69 12.85 -8.76
N PHE A 96 -16.63 12.07 -8.75
CA PHE A 96 -15.39 12.43 -8.08
C PHE A 96 -14.59 13.43 -8.91
N THR A 97 -14.04 14.47 -8.28
CA THR A 97 -13.13 15.42 -8.90
C THR A 97 -11.75 14.79 -9.13
N ALA A 98 -11.32 13.94 -8.21
CA ALA A 98 -10.03 13.26 -8.23
C ALA A 98 -10.14 11.89 -7.55
N LEU A 99 -9.15 11.03 -7.78
CA LEU A 99 -8.98 9.79 -7.04
C LEU A 99 -7.80 9.90 -6.06
N MET A 100 -7.79 9.03 -5.05
CA MET A 100 -6.72 8.90 -4.07
C MET A 100 -6.53 7.42 -3.74
N SER A 101 -5.32 7.01 -3.38
CA SER A 101 -5.09 5.65 -2.91
C SER A 101 -5.74 5.40 -1.55
N VAL A 102 -6.20 4.16 -1.33
CA VAL A 102 -6.59 3.69 0.02
C VAL A 102 -5.37 3.54 0.93
N GLU A 103 -4.19 3.32 0.35
CA GLU A 103 -2.87 3.24 0.97
C GLU A 103 -1.81 3.32 -0.12
N ILE A 104 -0.69 3.95 0.16
CA ILE A 104 0.40 4.08 -0.82
C ILE A 104 1.17 2.75 -1.00
N GLY A 105 1.09 1.84 -0.04
CA GLY A 105 1.87 0.60 -0.04
C GLY A 105 1.45 -0.40 -1.12
N GLY A 106 2.44 -1.03 -1.75
CA GLY A 106 2.26 -2.12 -2.70
C GLY A 106 1.51 -1.73 -3.97
N GLY A 107 0.76 -2.66 -4.51
CA GLY A 107 -0.06 -2.46 -5.72
C GLY A 107 -1.13 -1.39 -5.55
N ASN A 108 -1.55 -1.10 -4.30
CA ASN A 108 -2.52 -0.05 -4.02
C ASN A 108 -1.98 1.36 -4.32
N GLY A 109 -0.67 1.58 -4.28
CA GLY A 109 -0.06 2.83 -4.73
C GLY A 109 -0.17 3.07 -6.25
N VAL A 110 -0.31 2.01 -7.05
CA VAL A 110 -0.37 2.10 -8.52
C VAL A 110 -1.80 1.98 -9.06
N ARG A 111 -2.65 1.15 -8.44
CA ARG A 111 -4.03 0.88 -8.93
C ARG A 111 -4.90 2.12 -9.15
N PRO A 112 -4.90 3.14 -8.27
CA PRO A 112 -5.72 4.34 -8.50
C PRO A 112 -5.35 5.09 -9.78
N LEU A 113 -4.06 5.06 -10.18
CA LEU A 113 -3.60 5.67 -11.43
C LEU A 113 -4.22 4.99 -12.67
N MET A 114 -4.46 3.67 -12.62
CA MET A 114 -5.13 2.94 -13.70
C MET A 114 -6.58 3.43 -13.87
N ALA A 115 -7.35 3.48 -12.79
CA ALA A 115 -8.72 3.96 -12.82
C ALA A 115 -8.77 5.45 -13.22
N ALA A 116 -7.85 6.27 -12.70
CA ALA A 116 -7.75 7.69 -13.01
C ALA A 116 -7.46 7.94 -14.50
N ALA A 117 -6.52 7.20 -15.09
CA ALA A 117 -6.19 7.29 -16.52
C ALA A 117 -7.38 6.90 -17.41
N LEU A 118 -8.14 5.86 -17.06
CA LEU A 118 -9.34 5.43 -17.77
C LEU A 118 -10.48 6.44 -17.63
N LEU A 119 -10.69 6.99 -16.44
CA LEU A 119 -11.77 7.93 -16.13
C LEU A 119 -11.39 9.40 -16.42
N LYS A 120 -10.15 9.66 -16.87
CA LYS A 120 -9.60 11.00 -17.16
C LYS A 120 -9.70 11.95 -15.96
N ARG A 121 -9.22 11.48 -14.79
CA ARG A 121 -9.20 12.22 -13.53
C ARG A 121 -7.79 12.22 -12.94
N PRO A 122 -7.39 13.26 -12.19
CA PRO A 122 -6.11 13.25 -11.49
C PRO A 122 -6.16 12.32 -10.28
N VAL A 123 -4.98 11.87 -9.84
CA VAL A 123 -4.77 11.24 -8.53
C VAL A 123 -4.19 12.30 -7.60
N VAL A 124 -4.74 12.42 -6.40
CA VAL A 124 -4.22 13.31 -5.36
C VAL A 124 -2.94 12.72 -4.77
N ASP A 125 -1.90 13.53 -4.61
CA ASP A 125 -0.64 13.13 -3.95
C ASP A 125 -0.81 13.05 -2.44
N ALA A 126 -1.65 12.12 -2.03
CA ALA A 126 -1.93 11.79 -0.64
C ALA A 126 -2.52 10.38 -0.53
N ASP A 127 -2.44 9.81 0.66
CA ASP A 127 -3.18 8.63 1.06
C ASP A 127 -3.49 8.69 2.57
N PRO A 128 -4.32 7.82 3.13
CA PRO A 128 -4.65 7.87 4.55
C PRO A 128 -3.72 7.07 5.46
N MET A 129 -2.67 6.42 4.93
CA MET A 129 -1.88 5.48 5.71
C MET A 129 -0.35 5.73 5.67
N GLY A 130 0.17 6.25 4.55
CA GLY A 130 1.60 6.47 4.33
C GLY A 130 2.43 5.18 4.19
N ARG A 131 1.76 4.03 4.29
CA ARG A 131 2.27 2.66 4.15
C ARG A 131 1.11 1.70 3.88
N ALA A 132 1.36 0.39 3.72
CA ALA A 132 0.29 -0.59 3.83
C ALA A 132 0.01 -0.98 5.29
N TYR A 133 -1.27 -1.15 5.60
CA TYR A 133 -1.77 -1.65 6.88
C TYR A 133 -2.84 -2.72 6.66
N PRO A 134 -2.92 -3.73 7.57
CA PRO A 134 -3.88 -4.83 7.42
C PRO A 134 -5.34 -4.42 7.55
N GLU A 135 -5.64 -3.31 8.25
CA GLU A 135 -7.01 -2.97 8.63
C GLU A 135 -7.32 -1.48 8.45
N ALA A 136 -8.52 -1.17 7.94
CA ALA A 136 -8.94 0.18 7.56
C ALA A 136 -9.03 1.18 8.74
N GLN A 137 -9.24 0.70 9.99
CA GLN A 137 -9.25 1.57 11.18
C GLN A 137 -7.88 2.17 11.51
N MET A 138 -6.80 1.66 10.90
CA MET A 138 -5.46 2.22 11.05
C MET A 138 -5.22 3.47 10.19
N SER A 139 -6.24 3.93 9.43
CA SER A 139 -6.11 5.13 8.60
C SER A 139 -6.10 6.42 9.41
N SER A 140 -5.43 7.45 8.92
CA SER A 140 -5.42 8.80 9.51
C SER A 140 -6.82 9.38 9.67
N PHE A 141 -7.74 9.10 8.75
CA PHE A 141 -9.14 9.49 8.88
C PHE A 141 -9.81 8.87 10.10
N SER A 142 -9.57 7.58 10.36
CA SER A 142 -10.08 6.90 11.55
C SER A 142 -9.50 7.50 12.83
N ILE A 143 -8.20 7.74 12.86
CA ILE A 143 -7.48 8.33 13.99
C ILE A 143 -8.06 9.70 14.36
N HIS A 144 -8.44 10.48 13.36
CA HIS A 144 -9.03 11.81 13.54
C HIS A 144 -10.56 11.80 13.66
N GLY A 145 -11.18 10.64 13.85
CA GLY A 145 -12.63 10.54 14.10
C GLY A 145 -13.51 10.85 12.89
N VAL A 146 -12.95 10.80 11.67
CA VAL A 146 -13.76 10.92 10.46
C VAL A 146 -14.59 9.65 10.27
N GLU A 147 -15.89 9.83 10.05
CA GLU A 147 -16.83 8.70 9.86
C GLU A 147 -16.39 7.80 8.68
N PRO A 148 -16.61 6.48 8.76
CA PRO A 148 -16.24 5.54 7.70
C PRO A 148 -16.86 5.87 6.34
N GLY A 149 -18.12 6.36 6.35
CA GLY A 149 -18.91 6.58 5.15
C GLY A 149 -19.31 5.29 4.44
N SER A 150 -19.91 5.44 3.26
CA SER A 150 -20.26 4.32 2.40
C SER A 150 -19.03 3.69 1.75
N LEU A 151 -19.14 2.40 1.38
CA LEU A 151 -18.10 1.65 0.67
C LEU A 151 -18.73 0.89 -0.51
N ALA A 152 -18.19 1.08 -1.69
CA ALA A 152 -18.44 0.23 -2.85
C ALA A 152 -17.41 -0.90 -2.90
N ALA A 153 -17.84 -2.10 -3.23
CA ALA A 153 -16.98 -3.25 -3.49
C ALA A 153 -17.38 -3.93 -4.80
N VAL A 154 -16.39 -4.24 -5.65
CA VAL A 154 -16.61 -4.88 -6.95
C VAL A 154 -15.60 -6.00 -7.13
N ASP A 155 -16.02 -7.13 -7.65
CA ASP A 155 -15.11 -8.22 -8.05
C ASP A 155 -14.81 -8.19 -9.57
N VAL A 156 -13.89 -9.06 -9.99
CA VAL A 156 -13.49 -9.15 -11.41
C VAL A 156 -14.61 -9.69 -12.31
N ARG A 157 -15.62 -10.38 -11.77
CA ARG A 157 -16.78 -10.93 -12.49
C ARG A 157 -17.91 -9.91 -12.63
N GLY A 158 -17.77 -8.72 -12.00
CA GLY A 158 -18.77 -7.66 -12.02
C GLY A 158 -19.83 -7.78 -10.93
N LEU A 159 -19.59 -8.57 -9.87
CA LEU A 159 -20.44 -8.53 -8.68
C LEU A 159 -20.23 -7.19 -7.96
N GLU A 160 -21.31 -6.49 -7.66
CA GLU A 160 -21.30 -5.16 -7.05
C GLU A 160 -21.99 -5.21 -5.68
N SER A 161 -21.39 -4.55 -4.69
CA SER A 161 -21.99 -4.35 -3.36
C SER A 161 -21.76 -2.92 -2.88
N ILE A 162 -22.76 -2.37 -2.20
CA ILE A 162 -22.67 -1.12 -1.45
C ILE A 162 -22.93 -1.39 0.03
N VAL A 163 -21.99 -1.01 0.87
CA VAL A 163 -22.21 -0.87 2.30
C VAL A 163 -22.54 0.59 2.54
N HIS A 164 -23.84 0.88 2.79
CA HIS A 164 -24.31 2.25 2.87
C HIS A 164 -23.82 2.97 4.12
N SER A 165 -23.91 2.31 5.29
CA SER A 165 -23.54 2.90 6.57
C SER A 165 -23.07 1.83 7.54
N VAL A 166 -22.11 2.21 8.38
CA VAL A 166 -21.57 1.38 9.46
C VAL A 166 -21.22 2.25 10.66
N PRO A 167 -21.33 1.72 11.91
CA PRO A 167 -21.14 2.53 13.12
C PRO A 167 -19.67 2.87 13.42
N SER A 168 -18.70 2.19 12.81
CA SER A 168 -17.27 2.43 13.03
C SER A 168 -16.40 1.87 11.91
N TRP A 169 -15.13 2.30 11.85
CA TRP A 169 -14.13 1.77 10.92
C TRP A 169 -13.88 0.27 11.12
N LYS A 170 -13.91 -0.22 12.34
CA LYS A 170 -13.79 -1.66 12.65
C LYS A 170 -14.94 -2.46 12.05
N TRP A 171 -16.17 -1.93 12.08
CA TRP A 171 -17.31 -2.55 11.40
C TRP A 171 -17.21 -2.44 9.88
N ALA A 172 -16.72 -1.30 9.36
CA ALA A 172 -16.47 -1.13 7.93
C ALA A 172 -15.50 -2.21 7.42
N GLU A 173 -14.39 -2.41 8.12
CA GLU A 173 -13.40 -3.45 7.80
C GLU A 173 -14.03 -4.84 7.84
N ARG A 174 -14.70 -5.19 8.93
CA ARG A 174 -15.29 -6.53 9.10
C ARG A 174 -16.31 -6.88 8.02
N ILE A 175 -17.21 -5.96 7.67
CA ILE A 175 -18.24 -6.18 6.64
C ILE A 175 -17.58 -6.24 5.27
N ALA A 176 -16.71 -5.29 4.92
CA ALA A 176 -16.01 -5.28 3.65
C ALA A 176 -15.16 -6.55 3.45
N ARG A 177 -14.50 -7.03 4.53
CA ARG A 177 -13.71 -8.27 4.50
C ARG A 177 -14.57 -9.50 4.25
N LYS A 178 -15.78 -9.58 4.82
CA LYS A 178 -16.71 -10.69 4.55
C LYS A 178 -17.20 -10.67 3.10
N ILE A 179 -17.55 -9.49 2.56
CA ILE A 179 -17.89 -9.33 1.14
C ILE A 179 -16.70 -9.79 0.26
N CYS A 180 -15.50 -9.33 0.61
CA CYS A 180 -14.28 -9.72 -0.11
C CYS A 180 -14.03 -11.23 -0.10
N ILE A 181 -14.27 -11.91 1.03
CA ILE A 181 -14.15 -13.38 1.15
C ILE A 181 -15.15 -14.08 0.22
N GLU A 182 -16.42 -13.64 0.22
CA GLU A 182 -17.45 -14.18 -0.68
C GLU A 182 -17.13 -13.95 -2.16
N TYR A 183 -16.42 -12.88 -2.48
CA TYR A 183 -15.90 -12.61 -3.82
C TYR A 183 -14.68 -13.47 -4.19
N GLY A 184 -14.24 -14.35 -3.28
CA GLY A 184 -13.09 -15.23 -3.44
C GLY A 184 -11.78 -14.58 -2.97
N SER A 185 -11.87 -13.84 -1.88
CA SER A 185 -10.76 -13.22 -1.14
C SER A 185 -9.97 -12.13 -1.88
N THR A 186 -10.58 -11.53 -2.90
CA THR A 186 -10.06 -10.32 -3.56
C THR A 186 -11.21 -9.47 -4.11
N ALA A 187 -11.15 -8.16 -3.89
CA ALA A 187 -12.11 -7.18 -4.38
C ALA A 187 -11.42 -5.85 -4.67
N THR A 188 -12.04 -5.01 -5.50
CA THR A 188 -11.72 -3.58 -5.60
C THR A 188 -12.73 -2.79 -4.79
N ILE A 189 -12.27 -1.75 -4.10
CA ILE A 189 -13.11 -0.92 -3.23
C ILE A 189 -12.97 0.55 -3.55
N CYS A 190 -14.03 1.32 -3.27
CA CYS A 190 -14.02 2.78 -3.34
C CYS A 190 -14.85 3.37 -2.20
N LYS A 191 -14.36 4.49 -1.63
CA LYS A 191 -15.04 5.32 -0.63
C LYS A 191 -14.96 6.79 -1.05
N GLY A 192 -15.94 7.63 -0.65
CA GLY A 192 -15.88 9.07 -0.88
C GLY A 192 -15.26 9.83 0.30
N ARG A 193 -14.50 10.88 0.00
CA ARG A 193 -13.99 11.88 0.97
C ARG A 193 -14.16 13.28 0.39
N THR A 194 -14.38 14.27 1.27
CA THR A 194 -14.37 15.68 0.82
C THR A 194 -12.94 16.20 0.68
N GLY A 195 -12.75 17.20 -0.19
CA GLY A 195 -11.46 17.87 -0.33
C GLY A 195 -10.96 18.44 1.00
N ALA A 196 -11.85 19.03 1.81
CA ALA A 196 -11.53 19.48 3.16
C ALA A 196 -10.97 18.36 4.05
N GLN A 197 -11.56 17.16 4.00
CA GLN A 197 -11.08 16.01 4.76
C GLN A 197 -9.70 15.56 4.28
N VAL A 198 -9.49 15.48 2.96
CA VAL A 198 -8.20 15.07 2.38
C VAL A 198 -7.11 16.07 2.73
N LYS A 199 -7.36 17.38 2.58
CA LYS A 199 -6.40 18.43 2.95
C LYS A 199 -6.02 18.39 4.43
N LYS A 200 -7.00 18.15 5.29
CA LYS A 200 -6.79 18.23 6.74
C LYS A 200 -6.20 16.95 7.35
N TRP A 201 -6.61 15.78 6.85
CA TRP A 201 -6.35 14.50 7.50
C TRP A 201 -5.62 13.49 6.61
N GLY A 202 -5.48 13.74 5.31
CA GLY A 202 -4.63 12.95 4.43
C GLY A 202 -3.16 13.07 4.79
N ILE A 203 -2.38 12.04 4.53
CA ILE A 203 -0.92 12.08 4.60
C ILE A 203 -0.44 12.51 3.21
N HIS A 204 0.06 13.73 3.11
CA HIS A 204 0.41 14.36 1.84
C HIS A 204 1.77 13.92 1.32
N GLY A 205 1.96 13.99 -0.02
CA GLY A 205 3.23 13.72 -0.67
C GLY A 205 3.63 12.25 -0.73
N THR A 206 2.72 11.32 -0.44
CA THR A 206 3.06 9.90 -0.33
C THR A 206 3.36 9.24 -1.68
N THR A 207 2.68 9.67 -2.75
CA THR A 207 2.99 9.23 -4.12
C THR A 207 4.36 9.76 -4.56
N THR A 208 4.64 11.04 -4.31
CA THR A 208 5.95 11.65 -4.58
C THR A 208 7.06 10.97 -3.77
N LYS A 209 6.84 10.68 -2.48
CA LYS A 209 7.76 9.94 -1.63
C LYS A 209 8.08 8.56 -2.21
N ALA A 210 7.06 7.80 -2.61
CA ALA A 210 7.24 6.50 -3.22
C ALA A 210 8.05 6.59 -4.54
N MET A 211 7.75 7.57 -5.40
CA MET A 211 8.54 7.82 -6.62
C MET A 211 10.00 8.13 -6.30
N THR A 212 10.28 8.98 -5.32
CA THR A 212 11.65 9.35 -4.91
C THR A 212 12.44 8.14 -4.42
N ILE A 213 11.85 7.32 -3.55
CA ILE A 213 12.47 6.07 -3.06
C ILE A 213 12.75 5.12 -4.23
N GLY A 214 11.75 4.90 -5.08
CA GLY A 214 11.90 3.98 -6.21
C GLY A 214 12.89 4.48 -7.27
N GLN A 215 12.97 5.78 -7.50
CA GLN A 215 13.97 6.38 -8.38
C GLN A 215 15.39 6.13 -7.86
N ALA A 216 15.62 6.37 -6.56
CA ALA A 216 16.92 6.14 -5.94
C ALA A 216 17.39 4.68 -6.09
N VAL A 217 16.50 3.71 -5.82
CA VAL A 217 16.79 2.28 -5.98
C VAL A 217 17.10 1.95 -7.45
N ARG A 218 16.28 2.39 -8.39
CA ARG A 218 16.44 2.10 -9.83
C ARG A 218 17.70 2.75 -10.41
N GLU A 219 18.06 3.95 -9.99
CA GLU A 219 19.30 4.62 -10.41
C GLU A 219 20.53 3.89 -9.90
N ALA A 220 20.54 3.47 -8.63
CA ALA A 220 21.63 2.66 -8.07
C ALA A 220 21.78 1.33 -8.81
N GLN A 221 20.67 0.63 -9.11
CA GLN A 221 20.71 -0.59 -9.92
C GLN A 221 21.34 -0.36 -11.31
N ARG A 222 20.95 0.73 -12.01
CA ARG A 222 21.51 1.08 -13.33
C ARG A 222 23.01 1.39 -13.27
N ARG A 223 23.49 1.94 -12.15
CA ARG A 223 24.91 2.28 -11.93
C ARG A 223 25.71 1.15 -11.29
N HIS A 224 25.08 0.01 -10.99
CA HIS A 224 25.70 -1.10 -10.24
C HIS A 224 26.20 -0.68 -8.85
N GLU A 225 25.53 0.29 -8.22
CA GLU A 225 25.74 0.75 -6.84
C GLU A 225 24.83 -0.03 -5.88
N ASP A 226 25.07 0.12 -4.56
CA ASP A 226 24.22 -0.51 -3.53
C ASP A 226 22.83 0.16 -3.47
N PRO A 227 21.75 -0.51 -3.90
CA PRO A 227 20.42 0.10 -3.94
C PRO A 227 19.81 0.29 -2.56
N VAL A 228 20.22 -0.49 -1.55
CA VAL A 228 19.75 -0.30 -0.16
C VAL A 228 20.41 0.93 0.46
N ALA A 229 21.69 1.14 0.21
CA ALA A 229 22.39 2.36 0.63
C ALA A 229 21.78 3.61 -0.04
N ALA A 230 21.45 3.54 -1.34
CA ALA A 230 20.80 4.63 -2.07
C ALA A 230 19.40 4.93 -1.52
N LEU A 231 18.63 3.91 -1.17
CA LEU A 231 17.34 4.07 -0.51
C LEU A 231 17.47 4.81 0.83
N LEU A 232 18.40 4.38 1.69
CA LEU A 232 18.63 4.98 3.00
C LEU A 232 19.23 6.40 2.93
N ALA A 233 19.84 6.76 1.81
CA ALA A 233 20.27 8.13 1.53
C ALA A 233 19.09 9.03 1.08
N ALA A 234 18.12 8.47 0.36
CA ALA A 234 16.94 9.19 -0.13
C ALA A 234 15.85 9.35 0.95
N GLU A 235 15.72 8.38 1.84
CA GLU A 235 14.71 8.37 2.90
C GLU A 235 15.36 7.99 4.24
N PRO A 236 15.19 8.80 5.28
CA PRO A 236 15.71 8.48 6.61
C PRO A 236 15.25 7.09 7.06
N GLY A 237 16.20 6.27 7.49
CA GLY A 237 15.91 4.91 7.91
C GLY A 237 17.08 4.28 8.62
N LYS A 238 16.89 3.05 9.09
CA LYS A 238 17.90 2.30 9.85
C LYS A 238 18.04 0.88 9.27
N LEU A 239 19.29 0.46 9.04
CA LEU A 239 19.61 -0.94 8.77
C LEU A 239 19.42 -1.75 10.05
N LEU A 240 18.54 -2.76 9.99
CA LEU A 240 18.24 -3.63 11.14
C LEU A 240 19.01 -4.94 11.09
N HIS A 241 19.06 -5.57 9.91
CA HIS A 241 19.66 -6.90 9.76
C HIS A 241 20.02 -7.20 8.31
N LYS A 242 20.99 -8.09 8.11
CA LYS A 242 21.28 -8.70 6.81
C LYS A 242 21.44 -10.18 7.01
N GLY A 243 20.68 -10.99 6.29
CA GLY A 243 20.67 -12.42 6.55
C GLY A 243 20.06 -13.24 5.42
N LYS A 244 20.02 -14.54 5.67
CA LYS A 244 19.41 -15.55 4.81
C LYS A 244 18.14 -16.06 5.47
N VAL A 245 17.07 -16.19 4.70
CA VAL A 245 15.81 -16.80 5.15
C VAL A 245 16.03 -18.30 5.43
N VAL A 246 15.76 -18.72 6.65
CA VAL A 246 15.93 -20.13 7.09
C VAL A 246 14.65 -20.81 7.50
N ASP A 247 13.58 -20.04 7.73
CA ASP A 247 12.25 -20.59 8.01
C ASP A 247 11.15 -19.66 7.52
N VAL A 248 10.05 -20.23 7.01
CA VAL A 248 8.86 -19.50 6.59
C VAL A 248 7.62 -20.28 6.96
N ALA A 249 6.95 -19.86 8.03
CA ALA A 249 5.65 -20.40 8.44
C ALA A 249 4.56 -19.38 8.10
N ARG A 250 3.61 -19.75 7.24
CA ARG A 250 2.50 -18.86 6.86
C ARG A 250 1.20 -19.60 6.58
N ARG A 251 0.08 -18.93 6.87
CA ARG A 251 -1.27 -19.45 6.59
C ARG A 251 -2.23 -18.28 6.31
N THR A 252 -3.22 -18.52 5.45
CA THR A 252 -4.34 -17.58 5.28
C THR A 252 -5.45 -17.92 6.28
N THR A 253 -5.83 -16.96 7.09
CA THR A 253 -6.88 -17.09 8.11
C THR A 253 -7.68 -15.79 8.17
N ASP A 254 -9.02 -15.89 8.12
CA ASP A 254 -9.94 -14.75 8.18
C ASP A 254 -9.67 -13.65 7.15
N GLY A 255 -9.20 -14.03 5.94
CA GLY A 255 -8.90 -13.10 4.86
C GLY A 255 -7.56 -12.37 4.99
N TYR A 256 -6.68 -12.81 5.91
CA TYR A 256 -5.31 -12.29 6.08
C TYR A 256 -4.28 -13.40 5.91
N LEU A 257 -3.12 -13.04 5.38
CA LEU A 257 -1.93 -13.89 5.38
C LEU A 257 -1.15 -13.62 6.67
N ARG A 258 -1.09 -14.61 7.56
CA ARG A 258 -0.38 -14.51 8.85
C ARG A 258 0.77 -15.49 8.93
N GLY A 259 1.82 -15.11 9.66
CA GLY A 259 2.95 -16.00 9.86
C GLY A 259 4.15 -15.39 10.52
N VAL A 260 5.24 -16.16 10.43
CA VAL A 260 6.55 -15.83 10.99
C VAL A 260 7.62 -16.22 9.98
N VAL A 261 8.65 -15.39 9.84
CA VAL A 261 9.84 -15.70 9.02
C VAL A 261 11.07 -15.62 9.91
N GLY A 262 11.92 -16.65 9.82
CA GLY A 262 13.20 -16.72 10.50
C GLY A 262 14.36 -16.43 9.54
N PHE A 263 15.36 -15.73 10.04
CA PHE A 263 16.57 -15.35 9.30
C PHE A 263 17.82 -15.67 10.12
N GLU A 264 18.83 -16.18 9.46
CA GLU A 264 20.20 -16.34 9.98
C GLU A 264 21.08 -15.18 9.51
N GLY A 265 21.77 -14.51 10.42
CA GLY A 265 22.58 -13.34 10.14
C GLY A 265 23.80 -13.61 9.26
N MET A 266 24.08 -12.67 8.36
CA MET A 266 25.22 -12.68 7.45
C MET A 266 26.08 -11.43 7.64
N ASP A 267 27.30 -11.48 7.13
CA ASP A 267 28.27 -10.37 7.20
C ASP A 267 28.47 -9.89 8.64
N ASN A 268 28.20 -8.63 8.96
CA ASN A 268 28.32 -8.05 10.30
C ASN A 268 27.26 -8.52 11.29
N PHE A 269 26.23 -9.26 10.84
CA PHE A 269 25.16 -9.83 11.64
C PHE A 269 25.34 -11.33 11.89
N ARG A 270 26.50 -11.90 11.52
CA ARG A 270 26.79 -13.32 11.70
C ARG A 270 26.70 -13.73 13.18
N GLY A 271 25.97 -14.82 13.44
CA GLY A 271 25.71 -15.33 14.78
C GLY A 271 24.45 -14.75 15.43
N GLN A 272 23.79 -13.76 14.82
CA GLN A 272 22.48 -13.27 15.23
C GLN A 272 21.37 -13.99 14.48
N SER A 273 20.21 -14.14 15.14
CA SER A 273 18.96 -14.60 14.53
C SER A 273 17.95 -13.46 14.48
N LEU A 274 17.25 -13.31 13.37
CA LEU A 274 16.13 -12.38 13.26
C LEU A 274 14.84 -13.16 13.03
N THR A 275 13.76 -12.77 13.70
CA THR A 275 12.41 -13.28 13.47
C THR A 275 11.48 -12.14 13.17
N ILE A 276 10.66 -12.24 12.11
CA ILE A 276 9.66 -11.23 11.77
C ILE A 276 8.28 -11.85 11.74
N ASN A 277 7.37 -11.31 12.57
CA ASN A 277 5.94 -11.65 12.57
C ASN A 277 5.19 -10.78 11.56
N PHE A 278 4.17 -11.32 10.91
CA PHE A 278 3.38 -10.59 9.92
C PHE A 278 1.89 -10.95 9.92
N GLN A 279 1.07 -9.96 9.50
CA GLN A 279 -0.34 -10.11 9.13
C GLN A 279 -0.56 -9.28 7.85
N ASN A 280 -0.41 -9.88 6.69
CA ASN A 280 -0.12 -9.27 5.40
C ASN A 280 1.20 -8.49 5.43
N GLU A 281 1.30 -7.45 6.25
CA GLU A 281 2.45 -6.58 6.47
C GLU A 281 3.37 -7.12 7.58
N TRP A 282 4.65 -6.74 7.52
CA TRP A 282 5.62 -7.00 8.59
C TRP A 282 5.27 -6.16 9.82
N ILE A 283 5.09 -6.79 10.98
CA ILE A 283 4.57 -6.13 12.19
C ILE A 283 5.63 -5.97 13.27
N LEU A 284 6.40 -7.03 13.53
CA LEU A 284 7.34 -7.07 14.66
C LEU A 284 8.60 -7.82 14.25
N ALA A 285 9.76 -7.17 14.39
CA ALA A 285 11.08 -7.73 14.18
C ALA A 285 11.79 -7.96 15.52
N LEU A 286 12.19 -9.20 15.78
CA LEU A 286 12.90 -9.63 16.99
C LEU A 286 14.29 -10.11 16.61
N CYS A 287 15.35 -9.49 17.15
CA CYS A 287 16.73 -9.99 17.03
C CYS A 287 17.12 -10.70 18.31
N ASP A 288 17.49 -11.98 18.18
CA ASP A 288 17.82 -12.84 19.33
C ASP A 288 16.73 -12.84 20.42
N GLY A 289 15.46 -12.67 20.00
CA GLY A 289 14.28 -12.62 20.86
C GLY A 289 13.90 -11.22 21.35
N GLU A 290 14.75 -10.22 21.17
CA GLU A 290 14.51 -8.84 21.60
C GLU A 290 13.89 -7.99 20.48
N PRO A 291 12.87 -7.17 20.76
CA PRO A 291 12.25 -6.32 19.75
C PRO A 291 13.20 -5.20 19.30
N ILE A 292 13.45 -5.13 17.98
CA ILE A 292 14.30 -4.11 17.35
C ILE A 292 13.54 -3.13 16.45
N ALA A 293 12.36 -3.52 15.98
CA ALA A 293 11.43 -2.65 15.25
C ALA A 293 10.01 -3.23 15.32
N MET A 294 9.02 -2.35 15.33
CA MET A 294 7.60 -2.74 15.35
C MET A 294 6.75 -1.71 14.60
N SER A 295 5.62 -2.16 14.05
CA SER A 295 4.58 -1.24 13.57
C SER A 295 4.18 -0.26 14.69
N PRO A 296 4.05 1.06 14.41
CA PRO A 296 3.81 1.66 13.10
C PRO A 296 5.05 1.89 12.21
N ASP A 297 6.27 1.73 12.70
CA ASP A 297 7.46 1.85 11.85
C ASP A 297 7.39 0.87 10.67
N LEU A 298 7.96 1.29 9.55
CA LEU A 298 7.92 0.55 8.30
C LEU A 298 9.05 -0.48 8.27
N ILE A 299 8.79 -1.71 8.66
CA ILE A 299 9.75 -2.82 8.50
C ILE A 299 9.74 -3.21 7.02
N CYS A 300 10.87 -3.07 6.33
CA CYS A 300 11.00 -3.40 4.92
C CYS A 300 12.03 -4.51 4.76
N VAL A 301 11.61 -5.62 4.15
CA VAL A 301 12.48 -6.73 3.77
C VAL A 301 12.82 -6.56 2.30
N LEU A 302 14.10 -6.47 1.98
CA LEU A 302 14.61 -6.18 0.64
C LEU A 302 15.54 -7.32 0.18
N ASP A 303 15.51 -7.65 -1.09
CA ASP A 303 16.56 -8.49 -1.67
C ASP A 303 17.92 -7.78 -1.55
N SER A 304 18.91 -8.47 -1.03
CA SER A 304 20.21 -7.85 -0.70
C SER A 304 21.03 -7.39 -1.90
N VAL A 305 20.70 -7.85 -3.11
CA VAL A 305 21.41 -7.51 -4.35
C VAL A 305 20.66 -6.46 -5.14
N SER A 306 19.37 -6.70 -5.37
CA SER A 306 18.55 -5.81 -6.19
C SER A 306 17.95 -4.64 -5.41
N GLY A 307 17.84 -4.72 -4.07
CA GLY A 307 17.11 -3.73 -3.28
C GLY A 307 15.59 -3.77 -3.48
N GLU A 308 15.08 -4.71 -4.28
CA GLU A 308 13.64 -4.90 -4.46
C GLU A 308 12.98 -5.39 -3.18
N ALA A 309 11.81 -4.86 -2.86
CA ALA A 309 11.07 -5.31 -1.70
C ALA A 309 10.58 -6.76 -1.87
N VAL A 310 10.57 -7.48 -0.76
CA VAL A 310 10.08 -8.87 -0.68
C VAL A 310 8.80 -8.85 0.15
N GLY A 311 7.67 -9.27 -0.44
CA GLY A 311 6.39 -9.37 0.23
C GLY A 311 6.28 -10.62 1.11
N SER A 312 5.38 -10.57 2.09
CA SER A 312 5.10 -11.70 2.97
C SER A 312 4.60 -12.93 2.21
N GLU A 313 3.93 -12.72 1.07
CA GLU A 313 3.46 -13.77 0.16
C GLU A 313 4.55 -14.32 -0.76
N THR A 314 5.64 -13.56 -0.99
CA THR A 314 6.69 -13.93 -1.95
C THR A 314 7.98 -14.40 -1.29
N ILE A 315 8.18 -14.13 0.00
CA ILE A 315 9.39 -14.53 0.72
C ILE A 315 9.55 -16.05 0.73
N ARG A 316 10.78 -16.54 0.53
CA ARG A 316 11.09 -17.97 0.41
C ARG A 316 12.37 -18.33 1.14
N TYR A 317 12.43 -19.59 1.60
CA TYR A 317 13.64 -20.19 2.13
C TYR A 317 14.83 -19.97 1.19
N GLY A 318 15.97 -19.64 1.75
CA GLY A 318 17.22 -19.47 1.04
C GLY A 318 17.47 -18.09 0.46
N GLN A 319 16.49 -17.19 0.41
CA GLN A 319 16.69 -15.80 -0.06
C GLN A 319 17.65 -15.05 0.86
N ARG A 320 18.52 -14.23 0.26
CA ARG A 320 19.39 -13.29 0.97
C ARG A 320 18.71 -11.94 1.00
N VAL A 321 18.50 -11.42 2.19
CA VAL A 321 17.74 -10.19 2.38
C VAL A 321 18.46 -9.21 3.29
N THR A 322 18.14 -7.95 3.08
CA THR A 322 18.49 -6.84 3.97
C THR A 322 17.18 -6.29 4.57
N VAL A 323 17.14 -6.20 5.89
CA VAL A 323 15.98 -5.68 6.61
C VAL A 323 16.29 -4.29 7.12
N ILE A 324 15.42 -3.34 6.79
CA ILE A 324 15.52 -1.95 7.24
C ILE A 324 14.24 -1.52 7.95
N ALA A 325 14.32 -0.46 8.74
CA ALA A 325 13.15 0.26 9.24
C ALA A 325 13.17 1.70 8.71
N LEU A 326 12.02 2.17 8.23
CA LEU A 326 11.77 3.58 7.93
C LEU A 326 10.79 4.14 8.99
N PRO A 327 10.89 5.45 9.31
CA PRO A 327 10.01 6.05 10.31
C PRO A 327 8.56 6.07 9.84
N SER A 328 7.65 5.83 10.78
CA SER A 328 6.22 5.95 10.53
C SER A 328 5.81 7.40 10.24
N PRO A 329 4.69 7.63 9.53
CA PRO A 329 4.07 8.94 9.46
C PRO A 329 3.76 9.50 10.86
N ALA A 330 3.97 10.81 11.06
CA ALA A 330 3.84 11.47 12.35
C ALA A 330 2.48 11.28 13.04
N VAL A 331 1.42 11.08 12.26
CA VAL A 331 0.06 10.85 12.78
C VAL A 331 -0.02 9.64 13.72
N TYR A 332 0.81 8.62 13.51
CA TYR A 332 0.85 7.42 14.37
C TYR A 332 1.65 7.57 15.65
N LEU A 333 2.39 8.66 15.78
CA LEU A 333 3.19 8.98 16.99
C LEU A 333 2.44 9.89 17.96
N THR A 334 1.19 10.26 17.67
CA THR A 334 0.37 11.13 18.52
C THR A 334 -0.11 10.35 19.75
N PRO A 335 -0.01 10.90 20.97
CA PRO A 335 -0.53 10.26 22.18
C PRO A 335 -2.01 9.90 22.04
N GLY A 336 -2.39 8.67 22.39
CA GLY A 336 -3.77 8.15 22.29
C GLY A 336 -4.02 7.23 21.09
N VAL A 337 -3.18 7.22 20.06
CA VAL A 337 -3.34 6.31 18.91
C VAL A 337 -3.08 4.86 19.27
N SER A 338 -2.17 4.60 20.21
CA SER A 338 -1.84 3.26 20.71
C SER A 338 -3.01 2.54 21.41
N SER A 339 -4.06 3.26 21.82
CA SER A 339 -5.25 2.67 22.45
C SER A 339 -6.33 2.22 21.43
N MET A 340 -6.19 2.57 20.16
CA MET A 340 -7.17 2.24 19.10
C MET A 340 -6.88 0.91 18.38
N SER A 341 -5.72 0.30 18.65
CA SER A 341 -5.27 -0.97 18.03
C SER A 341 -5.65 -2.21 18.86
N GLY A 342 -6.49 -2.08 19.86
CA GLY A 342 -7.00 -3.17 20.70
C GLY A 342 -8.24 -3.88 20.13
#